data_e86e98c4bb9c786d26c26b5cb49db926
#
_entry.id   e86e98c4bb9c786d26c26b5cb49db926
#
_cell.length_a   1.000
_cell.length_b   1.000
_cell.length_c   1.000
_cell.angle_alpha   90.00
_cell.angle_beta   90.00
_cell.angle_gamma   90.00
#
_symmetry.space_group_name_H-M   'P 1'
#
loop_
_entity.id
_entity.type
_entity.pdbx_description
1 polymer ?
#
loop_
_entity_poly.entity_id
_entity_poly.type
_entity_poly.pdbx_seq_one_letter_code
_entity_poly.pdbx_strand_id
1 'polypeptide(L)'
;MGDYKAEIEQVYAGLTDQPPHTEEQKVMAKKIIELHLATFKYYDYKRTFELVDENYRQHSQMVADGRDSIIEASKVLKSIAAKNWKGPGEPHFNMMFKRILVDGDYIVAQIFSERWPGDAGEHVFDLYRWKNGKVVEHWDVIQQVDAAKMKHGNSVA
;
A
#
# COMPACT_ATOMS: atom_id res chain seq x y z
N MET A 1 -10.26 -15.26 -8.97
CA MET A 1 -9.00 -15.01 -8.25
C MET A 1 -7.98 -14.53 -9.27
N GLY A 2 -7.68 -13.24 -9.29
CA GLY A 2 -6.70 -12.71 -10.23
C GLY A 2 -5.30 -13.22 -9.88
N ASP A 3 -4.64 -13.82 -10.85
CA ASP A 3 -3.23 -14.17 -10.70
C ASP A 3 -2.39 -12.89 -10.93
N TYR A 4 -2.22 -12.07 -9.90
CA TYR A 4 -1.36 -10.89 -9.92
C TYR A 4 0.06 -11.19 -9.40
N LYS A 5 0.44 -12.45 -9.38
CA LYS A 5 1.77 -12.90 -8.94
C LYS A 5 2.90 -12.26 -9.75
N ALA A 6 2.71 -12.18 -11.07
CA ALA A 6 3.70 -11.54 -11.94
C ALA A 6 3.86 -10.05 -11.63
N GLU A 7 2.78 -9.36 -11.27
CA GLU A 7 2.84 -7.95 -10.89
C GLU A 7 3.55 -7.75 -9.53
N ILE A 8 3.34 -8.65 -8.55
CA ILE A 8 4.09 -8.63 -7.29
C ILE A 8 5.60 -8.72 -7.56
N GLU A 9 6.01 -9.66 -8.41
CA GLU A 9 7.42 -9.83 -8.78
C GLU A 9 7.97 -8.59 -9.50
N GLN A 10 7.20 -8.01 -10.41
CA GLN A 10 7.58 -6.80 -11.14
C GLN A 10 7.74 -5.60 -10.18
N VAL A 11 6.78 -5.37 -9.29
CA VAL A 11 6.85 -4.30 -8.29
C VAL A 11 8.05 -4.50 -7.38
N TYR A 12 8.25 -5.72 -6.87
CA TYR A 12 9.38 -6.02 -6.02
C TYR A 12 10.73 -5.81 -6.73
N ALA A 13 10.86 -6.23 -7.98
CA ALA A 13 12.08 -6.02 -8.78
C ALA A 13 12.38 -4.53 -9.02
N GLY A 14 11.38 -3.67 -8.96
CA GLY A 14 11.53 -2.21 -9.08
C GLY A 14 12.09 -1.53 -7.82
N LEU A 15 12.18 -2.23 -6.68
CA LEU A 15 12.72 -1.70 -5.41
C LEU A 15 14.24 -1.73 -5.42
N THR A 16 14.87 -0.80 -6.16
CA THR A 16 16.33 -0.79 -6.40
C THR A 16 17.09 0.15 -5.47
N ASP A 17 16.41 1.12 -4.85
CA ASP A 17 17.02 2.13 -3.97
C ASP A 17 16.72 1.81 -2.49
N GLN A 18 17.23 0.65 -2.04
CA GLN A 18 17.12 0.17 -0.68
C GLN A 18 18.17 -0.90 -0.37
N PRO A 19 18.47 -1.19 0.90
CA PRO A 19 19.33 -2.32 1.26
C PRO A 19 18.77 -3.65 0.73
N PRO A 20 19.62 -4.61 0.36
CA PRO A 20 19.17 -5.92 -0.09
C PRO A 20 18.45 -6.67 1.04
N HIS A 21 17.35 -7.31 0.72
CA HIS A 21 16.60 -8.14 1.65
C HIS A 21 17.21 -9.55 1.79
N THR A 22 17.16 -10.11 2.99
CA THR A 22 17.27 -11.56 3.20
C THR A 22 16.09 -12.27 2.53
N GLU A 23 16.13 -13.59 2.41
CA GLU A 23 15.00 -14.35 1.83
C GLU A 23 13.71 -14.21 2.66
N GLU A 24 13.82 -14.15 3.98
CA GLU A 24 12.68 -13.90 4.87
C GLU A 24 12.09 -12.50 4.68
N GLN A 25 12.94 -11.47 4.68
CA GLN A 25 12.51 -10.09 4.43
C GLN A 25 11.88 -9.92 3.05
N LYS A 26 12.39 -10.62 2.03
CA LYS A 26 11.82 -10.67 0.68
C LYS A 26 10.38 -11.20 0.69
N VAL A 27 10.14 -12.28 1.43
CA VAL A 27 8.78 -12.83 1.59
C VAL A 27 7.86 -11.80 2.23
N MET A 28 8.29 -11.16 3.32
CA MET A 28 7.52 -10.14 4.01
C MET A 28 7.20 -8.94 3.09
N ALA A 29 8.19 -8.41 2.38
CA ALA A 29 8.03 -7.29 1.44
C ALA A 29 7.03 -7.63 0.33
N LYS A 30 7.15 -8.81 -0.29
CA LYS A 30 6.20 -9.27 -1.32
C LYS A 30 4.78 -9.45 -0.79
N LYS A 31 4.62 -9.86 0.48
CA LYS A 31 3.30 -9.96 1.11
C LYS A 31 2.65 -8.60 1.35
N ILE A 32 3.42 -7.55 1.65
CA ILE A 32 2.89 -6.19 1.72
C ILE A 32 2.45 -5.69 0.33
N ILE A 33 3.26 -5.92 -0.70
CA ILE A 33 2.85 -5.60 -2.08
C ILE A 33 1.56 -6.35 -2.44
N GLU A 34 1.49 -7.65 -2.14
CA GLU A 34 0.31 -8.48 -2.38
C GLU A 34 -0.92 -7.92 -1.66
N LEU A 35 -0.78 -7.51 -0.39
CA LEU A 35 -1.85 -6.92 0.40
C LEU A 35 -2.42 -5.66 -0.28
N HIS A 36 -1.55 -4.76 -0.72
CA HIS A 36 -1.97 -3.55 -1.42
C HIS A 36 -2.67 -3.85 -2.75
N LEU A 37 -2.11 -4.72 -3.57
CA LEU A 37 -2.72 -5.11 -4.84
C LEU A 37 -4.07 -5.79 -4.62
N ALA A 38 -4.14 -6.76 -3.73
CA ALA A 38 -5.39 -7.47 -3.42
C ALA A 38 -6.47 -6.51 -2.93
N THR A 39 -6.12 -5.61 -2.00
CA THR A 39 -7.10 -4.77 -1.31
C THR A 39 -7.54 -3.59 -2.16
N PHE A 40 -6.60 -2.84 -2.77
CA PHE A 40 -6.86 -1.51 -3.31
C PHE A 40 -6.89 -1.45 -4.85
N LYS A 41 -6.44 -2.51 -5.53
CA LYS A 41 -6.46 -2.58 -7.00
C LYS A 41 -7.42 -3.65 -7.52
N TYR A 42 -7.31 -4.87 -7.00
CA TYR A 42 -8.07 -6.02 -7.50
C TYR A 42 -9.33 -6.32 -6.68
N TYR A 43 -9.48 -5.70 -5.51
CA TYR A 43 -10.63 -5.86 -4.60
C TYR A 43 -10.88 -7.34 -4.22
N ASP A 44 -9.80 -8.12 -4.16
CA ASP A 44 -9.79 -9.53 -3.70
C ASP A 44 -9.80 -9.56 -2.16
N TYR A 45 -10.95 -9.26 -1.58
CA TYR A 45 -11.11 -9.15 -0.14
C TYR A 45 -10.91 -10.47 0.59
N LYS A 46 -11.15 -11.59 -0.09
CA LYS A 46 -10.82 -12.90 0.47
C LYS A 46 -9.31 -13.00 0.71
N ARG A 47 -8.51 -12.60 -0.28
CA ARG A 47 -7.05 -12.61 -0.14
C ARG A 47 -6.58 -11.59 0.90
N THR A 48 -7.20 -10.43 0.99
CA THR A 48 -6.93 -9.45 2.05
C THR A 48 -7.08 -10.08 3.43
N PHE A 49 -8.17 -10.80 3.69
CA PHE A 49 -8.39 -11.48 4.97
C PHE A 49 -7.41 -12.62 5.27
N GLU A 50 -6.85 -13.26 4.25
CA GLU A 50 -5.79 -14.26 4.44
C GLU A 50 -4.46 -13.64 4.88
N LEU A 51 -4.18 -12.39 4.46
CA LEU A 51 -2.95 -11.67 4.73
C LEU A 51 -2.97 -10.86 6.04
N VAL A 52 -4.16 -10.57 6.55
CA VAL A 52 -4.37 -9.75 7.76
C VAL A 52 -4.94 -10.60 8.89
N ASP A 53 -4.43 -10.41 10.10
CA ASP A 53 -4.88 -11.14 11.28
C ASP A 53 -6.33 -10.76 11.67
N GLU A 54 -7.07 -11.66 12.25
CA GLU A 54 -8.44 -11.39 12.73
C GLU A 54 -8.49 -10.36 13.86
N ASN A 55 -7.42 -10.28 14.66
CA ASN A 55 -7.26 -9.34 15.76
C ASN A 55 -6.42 -8.12 15.35
N TYR A 56 -6.39 -7.81 14.05
CA TYR A 56 -5.66 -6.67 13.51
C TYR A 56 -6.05 -5.35 14.19
N ARG A 57 -5.04 -4.53 14.49
CA ARG A 57 -5.20 -3.20 15.09
C ARG A 57 -4.81 -2.10 14.11
N GLN A 58 -5.65 -1.09 14.02
CA GLN A 58 -5.46 0.06 13.13
C GLN A 58 -5.15 1.32 13.95
N HIS A 59 -4.12 2.07 13.53
CA HIS A 59 -3.74 3.34 14.14
C HIS A 59 -3.89 4.55 13.19
N SER A 60 -4.29 4.35 11.93
CA SER A 60 -4.64 5.47 11.06
C SER A 60 -5.83 6.23 11.62
N GLN A 61 -5.70 7.54 11.73
CA GLN A 61 -6.81 8.38 12.22
C GLN A 61 -8.04 8.41 11.26
N MET A 62 -7.85 7.96 10.01
CA MET A 62 -8.88 7.98 8.96
C MET A 62 -9.61 6.65 8.79
N VAL A 63 -9.18 5.60 9.48
CA VAL A 63 -9.68 4.24 9.31
C VAL A 63 -10.08 3.69 10.68
N ALA A 64 -11.26 3.09 10.78
CA ALA A 64 -11.72 2.47 12.01
C ALA A 64 -10.85 1.26 12.40
N ASP A 65 -10.89 0.84 13.67
CA ASP A 65 -10.13 -0.31 14.15
C ASP A 65 -10.72 -1.64 13.62
N GLY A 66 -9.89 -2.67 13.60
CA GLY A 66 -10.24 -4.01 13.19
C GLY A 66 -10.07 -4.29 11.69
N ARG A 67 -9.98 -5.56 11.35
CA ARG A 67 -9.65 -6.03 10.00
C ARG A 67 -10.66 -5.61 8.92
N ASP A 68 -11.95 -5.58 9.26
CA ASP A 68 -13.01 -5.24 8.31
C ASP A 68 -12.92 -3.78 7.84
N SER A 69 -12.36 -2.90 8.66
CA SER A 69 -12.17 -1.49 8.34
C SER A 69 -11.28 -1.27 7.10
N ILE A 70 -10.36 -2.18 6.83
CA ILE A 70 -9.50 -2.15 5.62
C ILE A 70 -10.36 -2.26 4.35
N ILE A 71 -11.36 -3.12 4.38
CA ILE A 71 -12.30 -3.29 3.27
C ILE A 71 -13.15 -2.03 3.07
N GLU A 72 -13.64 -1.44 4.16
CA GLU A 72 -14.41 -0.19 4.07
C GLU A 72 -13.54 0.96 3.57
N ALA A 73 -12.29 1.09 4.03
CA ALA A 73 -11.33 2.05 3.49
C ALA A 73 -11.11 1.83 1.99
N SER A 74 -10.92 0.60 1.55
CA SER A 74 -10.75 0.26 0.13
C SER A 74 -11.95 0.72 -0.72
N LYS A 75 -13.18 0.50 -0.26
CA LYS A 75 -14.40 0.97 -0.94
C LYS A 75 -14.48 2.49 -1.04
N VAL A 76 -14.08 3.19 0.03
CA VAL A 76 -14.03 4.67 0.05
C VAL A 76 -12.98 5.15 -0.96
N LEU A 77 -11.78 4.59 -0.97
CA LEU A 77 -10.72 4.96 -1.93
C LEU A 77 -11.16 4.69 -3.37
N LYS A 78 -11.83 3.55 -3.63
CA LYS A 78 -12.41 3.27 -4.96
C LYS A 78 -13.39 4.35 -5.38
N SER A 79 -14.27 4.78 -4.49
CA SER A 79 -15.26 5.83 -4.80
C SER A 79 -14.61 7.18 -5.05
N ILE A 80 -13.51 7.50 -4.37
CA ILE A 80 -12.72 8.71 -4.61
C ILE A 80 -12.06 8.64 -5.99
N ALA A 81 -11.39 7.54 -6.31
CA ALA A 81 -10.75 7.33 -7.61
C ALA A 81 -11.77 7.46 -8.77
N ALA A 82 -12.96 6.89 -8.61
CA ALA A 82 -14.01 6.88 -9.62
C ALA A 82 -14.45 8.28 -10.07
N LYS A 83 -14.34 9.31 -9.22
CA LYS A 83 -14.76 10.69 -9.54
C LYS A 83 -14.02 11.30 -10.72
N ASN A 84 -12.74 10.95 -10.89
CA ASN A 84 -11.89 11.51 -11.94
C ASN A 84 -11.17 10.42 -12.77
N TRP A 85 -11.65 9.17 -12.68
CA TRP A 85 -11.02 8.07 -13.37
C TRP A 85 -11.13 8.21 -14.89
N LYS A 86 -9.99 8.19 -15.56
CA LYS A 86 -9.86 8.17 -17.03
C LYS A 86 -8.92 7.06 -17.52
N GLY A 87 -8.50 6.20 -16.58
CA GLY A 87 -7.64 5.07 -16.89
C GLY A 87 -8.43 3.84 -17.37
N PRO A 88 -7.74 2.81 -17.86
CA PRO A 88 -8.35 1.53 -18.18
C PRO A 88 -8.75 0.78 -16.91
N GLY A 89 -9.75 -0.10 -17.04
CA GLY A 89 -10.18 -0.99 -15.96
C GLY A 89 -10.95 -0.29 -14.83
N GLU A 90 -11.02 -0.96 -13.69
CA GLU A 90 -11.72 -0.47 -12.50
C GLU A 90 -10.96 0.69 -11.85
N PRO A 91 -11.66 1.72 -11.36
CA PRO A 91 -11.05 2.81 -10.62
C PRO A 91 -10.31 2.29 -9.38
N HIS A 92 -9.06 2.72 -9.20
CA HIS A 92 -8.23 2.37 -8.05
C HIS A 92 -7.17 3.44 -7.80
N PHE A 93 -6.60 3.46 -6.58
CA PHE A 93 -5.42 4.23 -6.30
C PHE A 93 -4.20 3.55 -6.94
N ASN A 94 -3.42 4.30 -7.69
CA ASN A 94 -2.15 3.83 -8.22
C ASN A 94 -1.07 3.98 -7.15
N MET A 95 -0.72 2.89 -6.49
CA MET A 95 0.24 2.87 -5.37
C MET A 95 1.60 2.40 -5.87
N MET A 96 2.53 3.34 -5.95
CA MET A 96 3.90 3.10 -6.44
C MET A 96 4.85 2.96 -5.27
N PHE A 97 5.27 1.74 -4.98
CA PHE A 97 6.28 1.46 -3.96
C PHE A 97 7.65 2.03 -4.36
N LYS A 98 8.25 2.79 -3.46
CA LYS A 98 9.59 3.36 -3.63
C LYS A 98 10.63 2.56 -2.87
N ARG A 99 10.32 2.20 -1.64
CA ARG A 99 11.14 1.37 -0.75
C ARG A 99 10.26 0.53 0.15
N ILE A 100 10.74 -0.65 0.50
CA ILE A 100 10.20 -1.45 1.58
C ILE A 100 11.38 -1.85 2.46
N LEU A 101 11.40 -1.39 3.70
CA LEU A 101 12.44 -1.70 4.69
C LEU A 101 11.87 -2.66 5.71
N VAL A 102 12.65 -3.67 6.08
CA VAL A 102 12.23 -4.71 7.03
C VAL A 102 13.26 -4.82 8.14
N ASP A 103 12.83 -4.70 9.38
CA ASP A 103 13.65 -4.91 10.56
C ASP A 103 12.86 -5.69 11.62
N GLY A 104 13.27 -6.92 11.87
CA GLY A 104 12.52 -7.85 12.73
C GLY A 104 11.07 -8.00 12.25
N ASP A 105 10.13 -7.77 13.14
CA ASP A 105 8.69 -7.87 12.87
C ASP A 105 8.10 -6.61 12.20
N TYR A 106 8.91 -5.58 11.93
CA TYR A 106 8.44 -4.32 11.39
C TYR A 106 8.78 -4.15 9.92
N ILE A 107 7.82 -3.64 9.16
CA ILE A 107 7.94 -3.37 7.74
C ILE A 107 7.52 -1.92 7.50
N VAL A 108 8.42 -1.12 6.93
CA VAL A 108 8.10 0.25 6.47
C VAL A 108 7.98 0.24 4.96
N ALA A 109 6.84 0.65 4.43
CA ALA A 109 6.64 0.87 3.01
C ALA A 109 6.54 2.37 2.71
N GLN A 110 7.47 2.89 1.91
CA GLN A 110 7.39 4.23 1.34
C GLN A 110 6.69 4.14 -0.01
N ILE A 111 5.57 4.86 -0.14
CA ILE A 111 4.68 4.77 -1.29
C ILE A 111 4.39 6.18 -1.81
N PHE A 112 4.38 6.34 -3.13
CA PHE A 112 3.72 7.46 -3.77
C PHE A 112 2.40 6.97 -4.34
N SER A 113 1.30 7.63 -3.99
CA SER A 113 -0.05 7.21 -4.37
C SER A 113 -0.74 8.29 -5.19
N GLU A 114 -1.31 7.92 -6.34
CA GLU A 114 -2.21 8.77 -7.13
C GLU A 114 -3.63 8.23 -6.99
N ARG A 115 -4.58 9.12 -6.71
CA ARG A 115 -6.01 8.79 -6.58
C ARG A 115 -6.64 8.44 -7.93
N TRP A 116 -6.13 9.03 -8.99
CA TRP A 116 -6.47 8.78 -10.40
C TRP A 116 -5.29 9.19 -11.29
N PRO A 117 -5.20 8.74 -12.53
CA PRO A 117 -4.12 9.12 -13.44
C PRO A 117 -3.98 10.64 -13.61
N GLY A 118 -2.78 11.18 -13.29
CA GLY A 118 -2.48 12.61 -13.36
C GLY A 118 -2.86 13.42 -12.12
N ASP A 119 -3.22 12.77 -11.01
CA ASP A 119 -3.37 13.41 -9.71
C ASP A 119 -2.01 13.92 -9.17
N ALA A 120 -2.02 14.98 -8.38
CA ALA A 120 -0.80 15.48 -7.73
C ALA A 120 -0.18 14.45 -6.75
N GLY A 121 -1.01 13.58 -6.22
CA GLY A 121 -0.60 12.44 -5.42
C GLY A 121 -0.45 12.71 -3.93
N GLU A 122 -0.06 11.64 -3.27
CA GLU A 122 0.19 11.58 -1.84
C GLU A 122 1.50 10.84 -1.57
N HIS A 123 2.28 11.32 -0.63
CA HIS A 123 3.44 10.61 -0.12
C HIS A 123 3.04 9.89 1.17
N VAL A 124 3.19 8.58 1.19
CA VAL A 124 2.70 7.70 2.26
C VAL A 124 3.88 6.93 2.86
N PHE A 125 3.92 6.90 4.17
CA PHE A 125 4.71 5.94 4.93
C PHE A 125 3.77 5.06 5.73
N ASP A 126 3.71 3.79 5.34
CA ASP A 126 3.01 2.75 6.08
C ASP A 126 4.01 1.98 6.95
N LEU A 127 3.70 1.80 8.22
CA LEU A 127 4.41 0.92 9.13
C LEU A 127 3.49 -0.25 9.49
N TYR A 128 3.96 -1.46 9.26
CA TYR A 128 3.26 -2.70 9.61
C TYR A 128 4.01 -3.45 10.70
N ARG A 129 3.25 -4.12 11.56
CA ARG A 129 3.77 -5.21 12.38
C ARG A 129 3.36 -6.53 11.77
N TRP A 130 4.35 -7.39 11.58
CA TRP A 130 4.21 -8.72 10.99
C TRP A 130 4.34 -9.79 12.05
N LYS A 131 3.44 -10.77 12.07
CA LYS A 131 3.50 -11.88 13.01
C LYS A 131 2.83 -13.12 12.43
N ASN A 132 3.46 -14.29 12.58
CA ASN A 132 2.90 -15.56 12.13
C ASN A 132 2.40 -15.54 10.67
N GLY A 133 3.13 -14.89 9.78
CA GLY A 133 2.78 -14.83 8.35
C GLY A 133 1.68 -13.84 8.00
N LYS A 134 1.28 -12.94 8.92
CA LYS A 134 0.20 -11.96 8.72
C LYS A 134 0.56 -10.58 9.25
N VAL A 135 -0.12 -9.57 8.70
CA VAL A 135 -0.13 -8.22 9.27
C VAL A 135 -1.06 -8.20 10.48
N VAL A 136 -0.52 -7.80 11.64
CA VAL A 136 -1.28 -7.73 12.90
C VAL A 136 -1.56 -6.31 13.36
N GLU A 137 -0.83 -5.30 12.81
CA GLU A 137 -0.96 -3.91 13.25
C GLU A 137 -0.44 -2.96 12.16
N HIS A 138 -1.01 -1.76 12.06
CA HIS A 138 -0.67 -0.77 11.03
C HIS A 138 -0.75 0.65 11.54
N TRP A 139 0.22 1.46 11.15
CA TRP A 139 0.29 2.93 11.29
C TRP A 139 0.56 3.56 9.95
N ASP A 140 0.09 4.76 9.71
CA ASP A 140 0.42 5.52 8.51
C ASP A 140 0.74 7.00 8.79
N VAL A 141 1.48 7.60 7.88
CA VAL A 141 1.61 9.04 7.74
C VAL A 141 1.42 9.40 6.27
N ILE A 142 0.46 10.26 6.00
CA ILE A 142 0.09 10.66 4.64
C ILE A 142 0.31 12.15 4.48
N GLN A 143 1.10 12.54 3.48
CA GLN A 143 1.31 13.92 3.06
C GLN A 143 0.70 14.14 1.68
N GLN A 144 -0.31 15.00 1.59
CA GLN A 144 -0.82 15.46 0.30
C GLN A 144 0.24 16.28 -0.43
N VAL A 145 0.48 15.99 -1.70
CA VAL A 145 1.37 16.78 -2.53
C VAL A 145 0.64 18.02 -3.05
N ASP A 146 1.23 19.18 -2.79
CA ASP A 146 0.76 20.49 -3.27
C ASP A 146 1.92 21.16 -4.00
N ALA A 147 1.87 21.19 -5.32
CA ALA A 147 2.91 21.77 -6.17
C ALA A 147 3.20 23.24 -5.82
N ALA A 148 2.17 24.00 -5.38
CA ALA A 148 2.34 25.40 -4.99
C ALA A 148 3.15 25.60 -3.70
N LYS A 149 3.26 24.56 -2.87
CA LYS A 149 4.03 24.58 -1.62
C LYS A 149 5.43 24.01 -1.74
N MET A 150 5.78 23.47 -2.89
CA MET A 150 7.11 22.92 -3.13
C MET A 150 8.17 24.02 -3.07
N LYS A 151 9.20 23.81 -2.23
CA LYS A 151 10.33 24.74 -2.04
C LYS A 151 11.57 24.35 -2.85
N HIS A 152 11.53 23.23 -3.56
CA HIS A 152 12.63 22.64 -4.31
C HIS A 152 12.09 21.83 -5.50
N GLY A 153 12.98 21.41 -6.40
CA GLY A 153 12.64 20.60 -7.57
C GLY A 153 12.79 19.09 -7.38
N ASN A 154 13.06 18.61 -6.15
CA ASN A 154 13.20 17.18 -5.90
C ASN A 154 11.83 16.48 -5.85
N SER A 155 11.80 15.19 -6.21
CA SER A 155 10.64 14.35 -5.94
C SER A 155 10.33 14.30 -4.44
N VAL A 156 9.06 14.17 -4.09
CA VAL A 156 8.62 13.95 -2.70
C VAL A 156 8.75 12.47 -2.28
N ALA A 157 8.96 11.56 -3.24
CA ALA A 157 9.11 10.14 -2.97
C ALA A 157 10.10 9.46 -3.92
#